data_08936b42cd70507058c0d58f088e2c61
#
_entry.id   08936b42cd70507058c0d58f088e2c61
#
_cell.length_a   1.000
_cell.length_b   1.000
_cell.length_c   1.000
_cell.angle_alpha   90.00
_cell.angle_beta   90.00
_cell.angle_gamma   90.00
#
_symmetry.space_group_name_H-M   'P 1'
#
loop_
_entity.id
_entity.type
_entity.pdbx_description
1 polymer ?
#
loop_
_entity_poly.entity_id
_entity_poly.type
_entity_poly.pdbx_seq_one_letter_code
_entity_poly.pdbx_strand_id
1 'polypeptide(L)'
;RGLNILQIGCDPKRDSTRMLMHGTFIPTVMDLVRERGESAISLADVEFRGYNDVRCVEAGGPEPGVGCAGRGIIATFQILEKFGALKGDVIVYDVLGDVVCGGFAMPMREGYAQDIYLVTSGELMSLYAANNICKAIKRLASRVKSKCRLAGVICNAKGQPREEELVSEFARKVNSSLIEFIPRDRIVQLA
;
A
#
# COMPACT_ATOMS: atom_id res chain seq x y z
N ARG A 1 16.97 -11.33 -7.03
CA ARG A 1 17.77 -10.54 -7.99
C ARG A 1 18.72 -9.54 -7.29
N GLY A 2 18.93 -9.67 -5.98
CA GLY A 2 19.90 -8.86 -5.22
C GLY A 2 19.45 -7.43 -4.92
N LEU A 3 18.19 -7.07 -5.12
CA LEU A 3 17.65 -5.75 -4.76
C LEU A 3 17.29 -5.71 -3.27
N ASN A 4 17.63 -4.60 -2.61
CA ASN A 4 17.18 -4.30 -1.26
C ASN A 4 15.76 -3.72 -1.34
N ILE A 5 14.77 -4.51 -0.92
CA ILE A 5 13.35 -4.18 -0.98
C ILE A 5 12.82 -3.94 0.42
N LEU A 6 12.06 -2.86 0.59
CA LEU A 6 11.27 -2.58 1.79
C LEU A 6 9.78 -2.58 1.44
N GLN A 7 8.97 -3.40 2.10
CA GLN A 7 7.52 -3.36 2.02
C GLN A 7 6.93 -2.80 3.30
N ILE A 8 6.08 -1.78 3.17
CA ILE A 8 5.38 -1.14 4.28
C ILE A 8 3.88 -1.33 4.07
N GLY A 9 3.26 -2.15 4.92
CA GLY A 9 1.81 -2.32 4.99
C GLY A 9 1.17 -1.15 5.74
N CYS A 10 0.21 -0.51 5.11
CA CYS A 10 -0.49 0.66 5.66
C CYS A 10 -1.95 0.35 6.05
N ASP A 11 -2.37 -0.91 6.01
CA ASP A 11 -3.70 -1.34 6.44
C ASP A 11 -3.71 -1.68 7.93
N PRO A 12 -4.71 -1.21 8.70
CA PRO A 12 -4.91 -1.63 10.09
C PRO A 12 -5.02 -3.15 10.28
N LYS A 13 -5.39 -3.90 9.26
CA LYS A 13 -5.45 -5.37 9.27
C LYS A 13 -4.08 -6.04 9.37
N ARG A 14 -2.99 -5.31 9.08
CA ARG A 14 -1.60 -5.82 9.14
C ARG A 14 -1.38 -7.12 8.36
N ASP A 15 -1.96 -7.22 7.18
CA ASP A 15 -1.91 -8.43 6.35
C ASP A 15 -1.04 -8.29 5.09
N SER A 16 -0.51 -7.10 4.83
CA SER A 16 0.32 -6.80 3.67
C SER A 16 1.59 -7.67 3.60
N THR A 17 2.28 -7.81 4.72
CA THR A 17 3.54 -8.56 4.78
C THR A 17 3.35 -10.03 5.18
N ARG A 18 2.14 -10.45 5.48
CA ARG A 18 1.83 -11.77 6.04
C ARG A 18 2.37 -12.93 5.18
N MET A 19 2.21 -12.85 3.87
CA MET A 19 2.70 -13.91 2.95
C MET A 19 4.22 -13.94 2.89
N LEU A 20 4.88 -12.79 2.94
CA LEU A 20 6.34 -12.70 3.03
C LEU A 20 6.87 -13.26 4.34
N MET A 21 6.07 -13.19 5.41
CA MET A 21 6.38 -13.67 6.75
C MET A 21 5.86 -15.11 7.01
N HIS A 22 5.68 -15.90 5.93
CA HIS A 22 5.24 -17.30 6.01
C HIS A 22 3.92 -17.49 6.78
N GLY A 23 2.97 -16.58 6.61
CA GLY A 23 1.66 -16.61 7.27
C GLY A 23 1.62 -15.98 8.66
N THR A 24 2.75 -15.54 9.19
CA THR A 24 2.85 -14.92 10.53
C THR A 24 2.54 -13.42 10.47
N PHE A 25 1.77 -12.93 11.45
CA PHE A 25 1.57 -11.50 11.66
C PHE A 25 2.75 -10.92 12.45
N ILE A 26 3.36 -9.87 11.94
CA ILE A 26 4.37 -9.11 12.66
C ILE A 26 3.73 -8.03 13.53
N PRO A 27 4.39 -7.58 14.62
CA PRO A 27 3.95 -6.41 15.39
C PRO A 27 3.85 -5.17 14.52
N THR A 28 2.85 -4.33 14.76
CA THR A 28 2.74 -3.06 14.06
C THR A 28 3.48 -1.95 14.81
N VAL A 29 3.96 -0.95 14.07
CA VAL A 29 4.61 0.21 14.67
C VAL A 29 3.69 0.88 15.70
N MET A 30 2.41 1.05 15.36
CA MET A 30 1.45 1.73 16.23
C MET A 30 1.07 0.92 17.46
N ASP A 31 1.04 -0.42 17.38
CA ASP A 31 0.82 -1.26 18.56
C ASP A 31 1.99 -1.10 19.54
N LEU A 32 3.22 -1.19 19.04
CA LEU A 32 4.41 -1.03 19.87
C LEU A 32 4.54 0.37 20.49
N VAL A 33 4.18 1.41 19.75
CA VAL A 33 4.13 2.79 20.29
C VAL A 33 3.12 2.91 21.43
N ARG A 34 1.96 2.28 21.31
CA ARG A 34 0.93 2.28 22.37
C ARG A 34 1.37 1.51 23.61
N GLU A 35 2.02 0.36 23.41
CA GLU A 35 2.45 -0.52 24.51
C GLU A 35 3.65 0.03 25.28
N ARG A 36 4.64 0.60 24.58
CA ARG A 36 5.95 0.92 25.14
C ARG A 36 6.32 2.40 25.07
N GLY A 37 5.59 3.20 24.29
CA GLY A 37 5.95 4.57 23.95
C GLY A 37 6.99 4.65 22.82
N GLU A 38 6.98 5.73 22.05
CA GLU A 38 7.88 5.91 20.89
C GLU A 38 9.37 5.85 21.26
N SER A 39 9.75 6.35 22.43
CA SER A 39 11.14 6.39 22.89
C SER A 39 11.73 5.03 23.27
N ALA A 40 10.86 4.02 23.50
CA ALA A 40 11.27 2.69 23.94
C ALA A 40 11.32 1.67 22.80
N ILE A 41 11.03 2.07 21.57
CA ILE A 41 11.11 1.20 20.38
C ILE A 41 12.36 1.50 19.56
N SER A 42 12.90 0.45 18.95
CA SER A 42 14.03 0.50 18.02
C SER A 42 13.64 0.00 16.63
N LEU A 43 14.53 0.16 15.65
CA LEU A 43 14.31 -0.39 14.31
C LEU A 43 14.11 -1.91 14.33
N ALA A 44 14.85 -2.63 15.17
CA ALA A 44 14.75 -4.09 15.27
C ALA A 44 13.39 -4.57 15.83
N ASP A 45 12.63 -3.71 16.51
CA ASP A 45 11.30 -4.06 16.99
C ASP A 45 10.22 -3.96 15.89
N VAL A 46 10.47 -3.17 14.84
CA VAL A 46 9.46 -2.82 13.82
C VAL A 46 9.78 -3.30 12.42
N GLU A 47 11.06 -3.63 12.12
CA GLU A 47 11.50 -4.12 10.83
C GLU A 47 11.89 -5.59 10.90
N PHE A 48 11.27 -6.41 10.07
CA PHE A 48 11.46 -7.86 10.02
C PHE A 48 11.98 -8.28 8.64
N ARG A 49 12.63 -9.44 8.57
CA ARG A 49 13.09 -10.03 7.32
C ARG A 49 12.16 -11.16 6.91
N GLY A 50 11.54 -10.99 5.76
CA GLY A 50 10.65 -11.96 5.16
C GLY A 50 11.29 -12.75 4.04
N TYR A 51 10.46 -13.41 3.23
CA TYR A 51 10.89 -14.20 2.09
C TYR A 51 11.86 -13.43 1.19
N ASN A 52 12.94 -14.09 0.75
CA ASN A 52 14.02 -13.51 -0.06
C ASN A 52 14.63 -12.22 0.54
N ASP A 53 14.71 -12.14 1.85
CA ASP A 53 15.30 -10.99 2.58
C ASP A 53 14.59 -9.66 2.37
N VAL A 54 13.32 -9.69 1.94
CA VAL A 54 12.49 -8.48 1.87
C VAL A 54 12.28 -7.94 3.27
N ARG A 55 12.57 -6.65 3.45
CA ARG A 55 12.32 -5.94 4.70
C ARG A 55 10.83 -5.63 4.82
N CYS A 56 10.23 -6.01 5.94
CA CYS A 56 8.79 -5.96 6.18
C CYS A 56 8.49 -5.07 7.38
N VAL A 57 7.58 -4.13 7.20
CA VAL A 57 7.06 -3.25 8.25
C VAL A 57 5.53 -3.18 8.12
N GLU A 58 4.82 -3.23 9.23
CA GLU A 58 3.38 -2.97 9.29
C GLU A 58 3.12 -1.71 10.11
N ALA A 59 2.45 -0.72 9.52
CA ALA A 59 2.14 0.52 10.20
C ALA A 59 1.13 0.32 11.34
N GLY A 60 0.11 -0.48 11.09
CA GLY A 60 -1.03 -0.61 11.98
C GLY A 60 -1.98 0.60 11.91
N GLY A 61 -3.00 0.57 12.73
CA GLY A 61 -4.02 1.60 12.81
C GLY A 61 -4.32 2.04 14.24
N PRO A 62 -5.20 3.02 14.41
CA PRO A 62 -5.74 3.35 15.71
C PRO A 62 -6.61 2.20 16.24
N GLU A 63 -6.89 2.22 17.53
CA GLU A 63 -7.90 1.33 18.08
C GLU A 63 -9.24 1.52 17.37
N PRO A 64 -10.01 0.44 17.17
CA PRO A 64 -11.35 0.53 16.58
C PRO A 64 -12.20 1.58 17.31
N GLY A 65 -12.75 2.54 16.56
CA GLY A 65 -13.58 3.63 17.11
C GLY A 65 -12.80 4.86 17.63
N VAL A 66 -11.48 4.84 17.64
CA VAL A 66 -10.66 5.91 18.28
C VAL A 66 -9.87 6.75 17.26
N GLY A 67 -10.34 6.96 16.07
CA GLY A 67 -9.69 7.91 15.19
C GLY A 67 -9.44 7.42 13.76
N CYS A 68 -8.73 8.26 12.98
CA CYS A 68 -8.44 7.98 11.59
C CYS A 68 -7.15 7.16 11.44
N ALA A 69 -7.22 6.03 10.72
CA ALA A 69 -6.07 5.18 10.41
C ALA A 69 -4.90 5.96 9.76
N GLY A 70 -5.21 7.01 9.02
CA GLY A 70 -4.21 7.85 8.38
C GLY A 70 -3.24 8.56 9.33
N ARG A 71 -3.61 8.78 10.59
CA ARG A 71 -2.68 9.33 11.60
C ARG A 71 -1.60 8.32 11.98
N GLY A 72 -1.96 7.04 12.09
CA GLY A 72 -1.01 5.97 12.35
C GLY A 72 0.03 5.84 11.25
N ILE A 73 -0.38 5.97 10.00
CA ILE A 73 0.53 5.95 8.85
C ILE A 73 1.54 7.10 8.94
N ILE A 74 1.08 8.32 9.20
CA ILE A 74 1.96 9.50 9.33
C ILE A 74 2.98 9.29 10.45
N ALA A 75 2.55 8.84 11.62
CA ALA A 75 3.43 8.57 12.76
C ALA A 75 4.45 7.47 12.43
N THR A 76 4.02 6.40 11.76
CA THR A 76 4.92 5.32 11.32
C THR A 76 6.02 5.84 10.39
N PHE A 77 5.67 6.66 9.41
CA PHE A 77 6.68 7.23 8.51
C PHE A 77 7.69 8.12 9.26
N GLN A 78 7.23 8.95 10.18
CA GLN A 78 8.11 9.79 11.00
C GLN A 78 9.09 8.95 11.84
N ILE A 79 8.61 7.85 12.41
CA ILE A 79 9.44 6.90 13.17
C ILE A 79 10.46 6.21 12.26
N LEU A 80 10.03 5.70 11.11
CA LEU A 80 10.92 5.06 10.15
C LEU A 80 11.97 6.02 9.58
N GLU A 81 11.61 7.28 9.35
CA GLU A 81 12.55 8.34 8.96
C GLU A 81 13.59 8.59 10.05
N LYS A 82 13.16 8.73 11.31
CA LYS A 82 14.03 8.90 12.48
C LYS A 82 15.04 7.75 12.62
N PHE A 83 14.61 6.53 12.30
CA PHE A 83 15.50 5.35 12.28
C PHE A 83 16.35 5.25 11.00
N GLY A 84 16.15 6.12 10.02
CA GLY A 84 16.82 6.03 8.73
C GLY A 84 16.47 4.78 7.93
N ALA A 85 15.27 4.20 8.18
CA ALA A 85 14.81 2.94 7.62
C ALA A 85 14.27 3.06 6.19
N LEU A 86 13.83 4.27 5.78
CA LEU A 86 13.27 4.52 4.45
C LEU A 86 14.36 4.54 3.36
N LYS A 87 15.08 3.42 3.23
CA LYS A 87 16.17 3.22 2.28
C LYS A 87 16.02 1.87 1.60
N GLY A 88 16.38 1.79 0.34
CA GLY A 88 16.33 0.56 -0.47
C GLY A 88 16.35 0.89 -1.96
N ASP A 89 16.56 -0.13 -2.78
CA ASP A 89 16.45 0.00 -4.24
C ASP A 89 14.98 0.16 -4.65
N VAL A 90 14.07 -0.48 -3.90
CA VAL A 90 12.63 -0.40 -4.08
C VAL A 90 11.93 -0.31 -2.72
N ILE A 91 11.03 0.66 -2.58
CA ILE A 91 10.14 0.75 -1.41
C ILE A 91 8.70 0.60 -1.91
N VAL A 92 8.00 -0.40 -1.41
CA VAL A 92 6.60 -0.69 -1.72
C VAL A 92 5.73 -0.20 -0.57
N TYR A 93 4.80 0.69 -0.87
CA TYR A 93 3.78 1.18 0.06
C TYR A 93 2.45 0.52 -0.30
N ASP A 94 2.04 -0.47 0.48
CA ASP A 94 0.76 -1.16 0.29
C ASP A 94 -0.32 -0.42 1.08
N VAL A 95 -1.10 0.37 0.37
CA VAL A 95 -2.11 1.27 0.95
C VAL A 95 -3.52 0.82 0.59
N LEU A 96 -4.48 1.13 1.47
CA LEU A 96 -5.91 0.88 1.23
C LEU A 96 -6.39 1.59 -0.04
N GLY A 97 -7.14 0.86 -0.86
CA GLY A 97 -7.68 1.33 -2.13
C GLY A 97 -9.09 1.93 -2.07
N ASP A 98 -9.82 1.77 -0.96
CA ASP A 98 -11.21 2.20 -0.81
C ASP A 98 -11.36 3.56 -0.10
N VAL A 99 -10.34 3.99 0.64
CA VAL A 99 -10.39 5.22 1.42
C VAL A 99 -9.31 6.20 0.99
N VAL A 100 -9.71 7.29 0.35
CA VAL A 100 -8.80 8.39 -0.01
C VAL A 100 -8.76 9.43 1.12
N CYS A 101 -8.31 9.04 2.31
CA CYS A 101 -8.08 10.01 3.37
C CYS A 101 -6.65 10.60 3.30
N GLY A 102 -6.45 11.74 3.97
CA GLY A 102 -5.17 12.46 3.91
C GLY A 102 -3.96 11.66 4.38
N GLY A 103 -4.15 10.67 5.27
CA GLY A 103 -3.07 9.80 5.75
C GLY A 103 -2.62 8.78 4.71
N PHE A 104 -3.56 8.14 4.00
CA PHE A 104 -3.21 7.19 2.93
C PHE A 104 -2.58 7.88 1.72
N ALA A 105 -2.88 9.16 1.51
CA ALA A 105 -2.23 9.96 0.48
C ALA A 105 -0.84 10.49 0.89
N MET A 106 -0.41 10.25 2.13
CA MET A 106 0.83 10.81 2.66
C MET A 106 2.07 10.37 1.87
N PRO A 107 2.27 9.09 1.52
CA PRO A 107 3.43 8.70 0.72
C PRO A 107 3.52 9.44 -0.61
N MET A 108 2.39 9.71 -1.24
CA MET A 108 2.31 10.47 -2.49
C MET A 108 2.55 11.96 -2.27
N ARG A 109 1.92 12.54 -1.22
CA ARG A 109 1.95 13.96 -0.94
C ARG A 109 3.33 14.47 -0.52
N GLU A 110 4.05 13.68 0.28
CA GLU A 110 5.39 14.02 0.76
C GLU A 110 6.50 13.56 -0.20
N GLY A 111 6.14 12.90 -1.31
CA GLY A 111 7.09 12.54 -2.37
C GLY A 111 7.82 11.21 -2.14
N TYR A 112 7.41 10.39 -1.17
CA TYR A 112 7.97 9.06 -0.96
C TYR A 112 7.56 8.08 -2.08
N ALA A 113 6.30 8.14 -2.53
CA ALA A 113 5.80 7.33 -3.63
C ALA A 113 5.72 8.16 -4.92
N GLN A 114 6.42 7.71 -5.95
CA GLN A 114 6.44 8.36 -7.27
C GLN A 114 5.56 7.59 -8.27
N ASP A 115 5.72 6.29 -8.37
CA ASP A 115 4.96 5.42 -9.26
C ASP A 115 3.83 4.74 -8.48
N ILE A 116 2.60 4.93 -8.96
CA ILE A 116 1.41 4.38 -8.33
C ILE A 116 0.84 3.31 -9.26
N TYR A 117 0.76 2.10 -8.74
CA TYR A 117 0.11 0.97 -9.40
C TYR A 117 -1.27 0.78 -8.78
N LEU A 118 -2.29 0.85 -9.59
CA LEU A 118 -3.68 0.75 -9.16
C LEU A 118 -4.17 -0.69 -9.35
N VAL A 119 -4.48 -1.37 -8.26
CA VAL A 119 -5.08 -2.71 -8.31
C VAL A 119 -6.60 -2.57 -8.27
N THR A 120 -7.30 -3.17 -9.23
CA THR A 120 -8.76 -3.14 -9.34
C THR A 120 -9.30 -4.44 -9.91
N SER A 121 -10.61 -4.59 -9.95
CA SER A 121 -11.33 -5.66 -10.68
C SER A 121 -12.35 -5.05 -11.64
N GLY A 122 -13.03 -5.88 -12.42
CA GLY A 122 -14.10 -5.45 -13.33
C GLY A 122 -15.42 -5.07 -12.64
N GLU A 123 -15.51 -5.25 -11.31
CA GLU A 123 -16.70 -4.92 -10.55
C GLU A 123 -16.92 -3.41 -10.46
N LEU A 124 -18.19 -2.98 -10.55
CA LEU A 124 -18.56 -1.55 -10.58
C LEU A 124 -17.98 -0.77 -9.40
N MET A 125 -18.08 -1.31 -8.18
CA MET A 125 -17.60 -0.61 -6.98
C MET A 125 -16.07 -0.54 -6.94
N SER A 126 -15.38 -1.55 -7.45
CA SER A 126 -13.93 -1.55 -7.59
C SER A 126 -13.47 -0.47 -8.58
N LEU A 127 -14.09 -0.39 -9.75
CA LEU A 127 -13.82 0.65 -10.75
C LEU A 127 -14.18 2.05 -10.25
N TYR A 128 -15.25 2.19 -9.46
CA TYR A 128 -15.61 3.46 -8.83
C TYR A 128 -14.55 3.94 -7.85
N ALA A 129 -14.08 3.06 -6.94
CA ALA A 129 -13.00 3.35 -6.01
C ALA A 129 -11.71 3.71 -6.77
N ALA A 130 -11.35 2.91 -7.77
CA ALA A 130 -10.20 3.15 -8.65
C ALA A 130 -10.26 4.53 -9.33
N ASN A 131 -11.41 4.94 -9.85
CA ASN A 131 -11.59 6.25 -10.46
C ASN A 131 -11.40 7.40 -9.44
N ASN A 132 -11.84 7.22 -8.20
CA ASN A 132 -11.62 8.22 -7.15
C ASN A 132 -10.14 8.35 -6.79
N ILE A 133 -9.40 7.24 -6.75
CA ILE A 133 -7.94 7.26 -6.56
C ILE A 133 -7.27 7.99 -7.72
N CYS A 134 -7.63 7.72 -8.97
CA CYS A 134 -7.09 8.41 -10.13
C CYS A 134 -7.31 9.94 -10.06
N LYS A 135 -8.49 10.37 -9.62
CA LYS A 135 -8.78 11.80 -9.38
C LYS A 135 -7.88 12.39 -8.28
N ALA A 136 -7.64 11.63 -7.20
CA ALA A 136 -6.74 12.06 -6.13
C ALA A 136 -5.29 12.18 -6.62
N ILE A 137 -4.78 11.22 -7.38
CA ILE A 137 -3.44 11.25 -7.98
C ILE A 137 -3.29 12.52 -8.85
N LYS A 138 -4.25 12.80 -9.74
CA LYS A 138 -4.22 14.00 -10.59
C LYS A 138 -4.16 15.29 -9.77
N ARG A 139 -4.93 15.38 -8.68
CA ARG A 139 -4.90 16.54 -7.77
C ARG A 139 -3.58 16.68 -7.01
N LEU A 140 -2.97 15.55 -6.64
CA LEU A 140 -1.70 15.55 -5.93
C LEU A 140 -0.52 15.85 -6.87
N ALA A 141 -0.51 15.29 -8.06
CA ALA A 141 0.53 15.53 -9.07
C ALA A 141 0.71 17.02 -9.44
N SER A 142 -0.35 17.84 -9.26
CA SER A 142 -0.28 19.29 -9.48
C SER A 142 0.37 20.07 -8.33
N ARG A 143 0.71 19.42 -7.21
CA ARG A 143 1.35 20.08 -6.06
C ARG A 143 2.87 20.03 -6.17
N VAL A 144 3.53 21.10 -5.73
CA VAL A 144 4.98 21.33 -5.90
C VAL A 144 5.86 20.21 -5.33
N LYS A 145 5.43 19.54 -4.25
CA LYS A 145 6.20 18.45 -3.61
C LYS A 145 5.91 17.06 -4.17
N SER A 146 4.78 16.87 -4.84
CA SER A 146 4.37 15.55 -5.31
C SER A 146 4.76 15.37 -6.77
N LYS A 147 5.63 14.39 -7.04
CA LYS A 147 5.98 13.93 -8.41
C LYS A 147 5.29 12.63 -8.76
N CYS A 148 4.18 12.31 -8.07
CA CYS A 148 3.50 11.03 -8.27
C CYS A 148 2.78 10.95 -9.62
N ARG A 149 2.79 9.74 -10.19
CA ARG A 149 2.07 9.42 -11.44
C ARG A 149 1.38 8.06 -11.32
N LEU A 150 0.30 7.89 -12.07
CA LEU A 150 -0.29 6.57 -12.28
C LEU A 150 0.59 5.81 -13.28
N ALA A 151 1.35 4.83 -12.78
CA ALA A 151 2.31 4.06 -13.58
C ALA A 151 1.64 2.89 -14.32
N GLY A 152 0.53 2.36 -13.77
CA GLY A 152 -0.21 1.28 -14.43
C GLY A 152 -1.42 0.84 -13.64
N VAL A 153 -2.27 0.06 -14.30
CA VAL A 153 -3.42 -0.61 -13.71
C VAL A 153 -3.18 -2.11 -13.72
N ILE A 154 -3.45 -2.78 -12.62
CA ILE A 154 -3.38 -4.24 -12.44
C ILE A 154 -4.81 -4.74 -12.23
N CYS A 155 -5.25 -5.70 -13.02
CA CYS A 155 -6.53 -6.36 -12.82
C CYS A 155 -6.35 -7.57 -11.91
N ASN A 156 -6.92 -7.55 -10.72
CA ASN A 156 -7.08 -8.74 -9.87
C ASN A 156 -8.49 -9.30 -10.11
N ALA A 157 -8.60 -10.23 -11.07
CA ALA A 157 -9.86 -10.67 -11.61
C ALA A 157 -10.74 -11.42 -10.60
N LYS A 158 -12.04 -11.16 -10.68
CA LYS A 158 -13.08 -11.85 -9.90
C LYS A 158 -13.81 -12.92 -10.72
N GLY A 159 -13.44 -13.08 -12.00
CA GLY A 159 -14.07 -14.02 -12.93
C GLY A 159 -15.33 -13.46 -13.58
N GLN A 160 -15.44 -12.14 -13.70
CA GLN A 160 -16.53 -11.49 -14.40
C GLN A 160 -16.38 -11.65 -15.93
N PRO A 161 -17.47 -11.79 -16.69
CA PRO A 161 -17.39 -11.79 -18.15
C PRO A 161 -16.74 -10.51 -18.67
N ARG A 162 -15.82 -10.63 -19.62
CA ARG A 162 -15.12 -9.51 -20.27
C ARG A 162 -14.38 -8.59 -19.31
N GLU A 163 -13.95 -9.11 -18.16
CA GLU A 163 -13.33 -8.31 -17.08
C GLU A 163 -12.04 -7.63 -17.54
N GLU A 164 -11.20 -8.33 -18.29
CA GLU A 164 -9.97 -7.78 -18.84
C GLU A 164 -10.23 -6.61 -19.80
N GLU A 165 -11.23 -6.75 -20.68
CA GLU A 165 -11.61 -5.68 -21.60
C GLU A 165 -12.12 -4.45 -20.87
N LEU A 166 -12.97 -4.63 -19.83
CA LEU A 166 -13.53 -3.55 -19.04
C LEU A 166 -12.43 -2.79 -18.29
N VAL A 167 -11.49 -3.50 -17.66
CA VAL A 167 -10.39 -2.87 -16.94
C VAL A 167 -9.40 -2.22 -17.91
N SER A 168 -9.15 -2.80 -19.07
CA SER A 168 -8.35 -2.18 -20.14
C SER A 168 -8.97 -0.88 -20.64
N GLU A 169 -10.29 -0.86 -20.84
CA GLU A 169 -11.01 0.35 -21.24
C GLU A 169 -10.94 1.43 -20.16
N PHE A 170 -11.14 1.04 -18.90
CA PHE A 170 -10.97 1.94 -17.76
C PHE A 170 -9.57 2.55 -17.72
N ALA A 171 -8.52 1.71 -17.85
CA ALA A 171 -7.13 2.16 -17.82
C ALA A 171 -6.87 3.21 -18.91
N ARG A 172 -7.36 2.99 -20.14
CA ARG A 172 -7.26 3.97 -21.23
C ARG A 172 -7.97 5.28 -20.91
N LYS A 173 -9.17 5.23 -20.29
CA LYS A 173 -9.95 6.44 -19.93
C LYS A 173 -9.26 7.29 -18.85
N VAL A 174 -8.42 6.69 -18.00
CA VAL A 174 -7.64 7.42 -16.99
C VAL A 174 -6.22 7.80 -17.48
N ASN A 175 -5.94 7.63 -18.76
CA ASN A 175 -4.63 7.87 -19.42
C ASN A 175 -3.52 6.98 -18.85
N SER A 176 -3.82 5.70 -18.71
CA SER A 176 -2.88 4.65 -18.27
C SER A 176 -3.07 3.39 -19.12
N SER A 177 -2.41 2.32 -18.77
CA SER A 177 -2.55 1.00 -19.40
C SER A 177 -2.79 -0.08 -18.37
N LEU A 178 -3.49 -1.16 -18.77
CA LEU A 178 -3.50 -2.41 -18.04
C LEU A 178 -2.12 -3.05 -18.24
N ILE A 179 -1.36 -3.20 -17.16
CA ILE A 179 0.01 -3.73 -17.20
C ILE A 179 0.07 -5.21 -16.78
N GLU A 180 -0.92 -5.67 -16.04
CA GLU A 180 -0.99 -7.05 -15.58
C GLU A 180 -2.44 -7.48 -15.36
N PHE A 181 -2.76 -8.71 -15.73
CA PHE A 181 -4.02 -9.36 -15.47
C PHE A 181 -3.79 -10.63 -14.64
N ILE A 182 -4.26 -10.63 -13.40
CA ILE A 182 -4.15 -11.72 -12.47
C ILE A 182 -5.48 -12.50 -12.51
N PRO A 183 -5.54 -13.67 -13.14
CA PRO A 183 -6.76 -14.44 -13.23
C PRO A 183 -7.21 -14.93 -11.85
N ARG A 184 -8.50 -15.12 -11.68
CA ARG A 184 -9.04 -15.76 -10.48
C ARG A 184 -8.56 -17.20 -10.40
N ASP A 185 -7.86 -17.56 -9.34
CA ASP A 185 -7.38 -18.90 -9.08
C ASP A 185 -8.03 -19.48 -7.82
N ARG A 186 -8.60 -20.68 -7.94
CA ARG A 186 -9.24 -21.35 -6.82
C ARG A 186 -8.25 -21.77 -5.74
N ILE A 187 -7.03 -22.13 -6.12
CA ILE A 187 -5.99 -22.54 -5.16
C ILE A 187 -5.63 -21.37 -4.26
N VAL A 188 -5.44 -20.17 -4.84
CA VAL A 188 -5.15 -18.94 -4.08
C VAL A 188 -6.29 -18.56 -3.14
N GLN A 189 -7.54 -18.93 -3.47
CA GLN A 189 -8.70 -18.63 -2.62
C GLN A 189 -8.84 -19.57 -1.42
N LEU A 190 -8.22 -20.74 -1.48
CA LEU A 190 -8.30 -21.78 -0.44
C LEU A 190 -7.06 -21.75 0.49
N ALA A 191 -6.05 -20.98 0.14
CA ALA A 191 -4.83 -20.77 0.94
C ALA A 191 -5.06 -19.69 2.02
#